data_848b073bdb37e44236dea036b5a00671
#
_entry.id   848b073bdb37e44236dea036b5a00671
#
_cell.length_a   1.000
_cell.length_b   1.000
_cell.length_c   1.000
_cell.angle_alpha   90.00
_cell.angle_beta   90.00
_cell.angle_gamma   90.00
#
_symmetry.space_group_name_H-M   'P 1'
#
loop_
_entity.id
_entity.type
_entity.pdbx_description
1 polymer ?
#
loop_
_entity_poly.entity_id
_entity_poly.type
_entity_poly.pdbx_seq_one_letter_code
_entity_poly.pdbx_strand_id
1 'polypeptide(L)'
;MKTTVEYKSVKFRQDGRTITCDLISEIKLDSVKNMQFFKQIPEVASYIKKISDARGKVILHTRGTTTCRETDEFDYATGKNIAYTKAQSQVFRQAAEIYYEITNRVAHDLDAISFNADVAAVKCNLHVAELAGRTEVAEALKEYVSYL
;
A
#
# COMPACT_ATOMS: atom_id res chain seq x y z
N MET A 1 -7.87 -1.33 18.49
CA MET A 1 -7.20 -1.58 17.17
C MET A 1 -5.74 -1.85 17.46
N LYS A 2 -5.23 -3.05 17.16
CA LYS A 2 -3.81 -3.34 17.36
C LYS A 2 -2.99 -2.48 16.42
N THR A 3 -1.99 -1.78 16.93
CA THR A 3 -1.08 -0.95 16.15
C THR A 3 -0.32 -1.83 15.17
N THR A 4 -0.41 -1.53 13.88
CA THR A 4 0.35 -2.21 12.82
C THR A 4 1.80 -1.72 12.75
N VAL A 5 2.15 -0.73 13.57
CA VAL A 5 3.46 -0.07 13.61
C VAL A 5 4.09 -0.26 15.00
N GLU A 6 5.36 -0.68 15.03
CA GLU A 6 6.18 -0.78 16.24
C GLU A 6 7.36 0.17 16.17
N TYR A 7 7.50 1.06 17.14
CA TYR A 7 8.65 1.96 17.24
C TYR A 7 9.88 1.22 17.76
N LYS A 8 10.98 1.25 17.01
CA LYS A 8 12.22 0.54 17.34
C LYS A 8 13.29 1.44 17.95
N SER A 9 13.37 2.69 17.50
CA SER A 9 14.39 3.65 17.97
C SER A 9 13.89 5.07 17.82
N VAL A 10 14.16 5.88 18.83
CA VAL A 10 13.88 7.32 18.85
C VAL A 10 15.16 8.03 19.24
N LYS A 11 15.65 8.94 18.40
CA LYS A 11 16.83 9.76 18.67
C LYS A 11 16.48 11.22 18.51
N PHE A 12 16.91 12.04 19.47
CA PHE A 12 16.75 13.49 19.41
C PHE A 12 18.11 14.16 19.24
N ARG A 13 18.13 15.21 18.44
CA ARG A 13 19.27 16.12 18.29
C ARG A 13 18.77 17.53 18.44
N GLN A 14 19.59 18.37 19.08
CA GLN A 14 19.35 19.81 19.20
C GLN A 14 20.48 20.54 18.49
N ASP A 15 20.11 21.53 17.71
CA ASP A 15 21.04 22.48 17.09
C ASP A 15 20.46 23.88 17.29
N GLY A 16 21.05 24.63 18.20
CA GLY A 16 20.53 25.92 18.66
C GLY A 16 19.09 25.80 19.15
N ARG A 17 18.16 26.50 18.50
CA ARG A 17 16.73 26.50 18.80
C ARG A 17 15.93 25.48 18.00
N THR A 18 16.61 24.59 17.25
CA THR A 18 16.00 23.55 16.43
C THR A 18 16.17 22.20 17.10
N ILE A 19 15.05 21.45 17.19
CA ILE A 19 15.03 20.05 17.68
C ILE A 19 14.59 19.15 16.55
N THR A 20 15.38 18.10 16.34
CA THR A 20 15.10 17.04 15.35
C THR A 20 14.91 15.71 16.06
N CYS A 21 13.86 15.00 15.69
CA CYS A 21 13.59 13.63 16.10
C CYS A 21 13.78 12.69 14.90
N ASP A 22 14.71 11.74 14.99
CA ASP A 22 14.85 10.63 14.06
C ASP A 22 14.16 9.41 14.67
N LEU A 23 13.18 8.86 13.94
CA LEU A 23 12.34 7.75 14.37
C LEU A 23 12.49 6.56 13.42
N ILE A 24 12.81 5.39 13.95
CA ILE A 24 12.83 4.12 13.23
C ILE A 24 11.65 3.29 13.69
N SER A 25 10.85 2.81 12.74
CA SER A 25 9.64 2.04 13.00
C SER A 25 9.58 0.80 12.10
N GLU A 26 8.96 -0.27 12.59
CA GLU A 26 8.67 -1.48 11.84
C GLU A 26 7.18 -1.57 11.57
N ILE A 27 6.78 -1.78 10.31
CA ILE A 27 5.41 -2.10 9.96
C ILE A 27 5.24 -3.62 10.00
N LYS A 28 4.23 -4.08 10.75
CA LYS A 28 3.83 -5.50 10.84
C LYS A 28 2.70 -5.80 9.86
N LEU A 29 3.02 -6.00 8.59
CA LEU A 29 2.03 -6.32 7.57
C LEU A 29 1.22 -7.59 7.90
N ASP A 30 1.85 -8.59 8.52
CA ASP A 30 1.18 -9.85 8.89
C ASP A 30 0.06 -9.68 9.93
N SER A 31 0.01 -8.54 10.61
CA SER A 31 -1.11 -8.20 11.51
C SER A 31 -2.38 -7.76 10.78
N VAL A 32 -2.29 -7.49 9.48
CA VAL A 32 -3.42 -7.13 8.63
C VAL A 32 -4.21 -8.39 8.27
N LYS A 33 -5.52 -8.34 8.47
CA LYS A 33 -6.40 -9.46 8.11
C LYS A 33 -6.24 -9.81 6.63
N ASN A 34 -6.11 -11.10 6.33
CA ASN A 34 -5.92 -11.64 4.99
C ASN A 34 -4.58 -11.27 4.31
N MET A 35 -3.61 -10.66 5.01
CA MET A 35 -2.33 -10.30 4.40
C MET A 35 -1.59 -11.51 3.83
N GLN A 36 -1.68 -12.69 4.47
CA GLN A 36 -1.05 -13.91 3.97
C GLN A 36 -1.63 -14.35 2.62
N PHE A 37 -2.93 -14.14 2.40
CA PHE A 37 -3.57 -14.37 1.10
C PHE A 37 -3.05 -13.37 0.06
N PHE A 38 -3.01 -12.09 0.38
CA PHE A 38 -2.52 -11.06 -0.55
C PHE A 38 -1.06 -11.25 -0.95
N LYS A 39 -0.21 -11.79 -0.07
CA LYS A 39 1.18 -12.13 -0.39
C LYS A 39 1.32 -13.25 -1.45
N GLN A 40 0.27 -13.97 -1.76
CA GLN A 40 0.26 -14.97 -2.84
C GLN A 40 0.06 -14.33 -4.23
N ILE A 41 -0.39 -13.06 -4.28
CA ILE A 41 -0.52 -12.29 -5.51
C ILE A 41 0.89 -11.85 -5.94
N PRO A 42 1.37 -12.21 -7.17
CA PRO A 42 2.75 -11.98 -7.60
C PRO A 42 3.20 -10.50 -7.52
N GLU A 43 2.33 -9.55 -7.93
CA GLU A 43 2.62 -8.12 -7.88
C GLU A 43 2.75 -7.62 -6.44
N VAL A 44 1.89 -8.09 -5.52
CA VAL A 44 1.97 -7.75 -4.09
C VAL A 44 3.23 -8.36 -3.47
N ALA A 45 3.52 -9.63 -3.75
CA ALA A 45 4.71 -10.31 -3.26
C ALA A 45 6.00 -9.61 -3.73
N SER A 46 6.07 -9.24 -5.00
CA SER A 46 7.18 -8.48 -5.59
C SER A 46 7.37 -7.11 -4.91
N TYR A 47 6.27 -6.39 -4.70
CA TYR A 47 6.30 -5.10 -4.02
C TYR A 47 6.76 -5.22 -2.58
N ILE A 48 6.20 -6.14 -1.80
CA ILE A 48 6.60 -6.38 -0.40
C ILE A 48 8.08 -6.73 -0.33
N LYS A 49 8.58 -7.60 -1.22
CA LYS A 49 10.00 -7.95 -1.28
C LYS A 49 10.89 -6.73 -1.55
N LYS A 50 10.44 -5.80 -2.40
CA LYS A 50 11.17 -4.56 -2.74
C LYS A 50 11.30 -3.61 -1.55
N ILE A 51 10.26 -3.48 -0.71
CA ILE A 51 10.23 -2.55 0.43
C ILE A 51 10.73 -3.16 1.74
N SER A 52 10.93 -4.48 1.78
CA SER A 52 11.38 -5.20 2.98
C SER A 52 12.92 -5.26 3.06
N ASP A 53 13.43 -5.29 4.28
CA ASP A 53 14.83 -5.59 4.55
C ASP A 53 15.17 -7.07 4.29
N ALA A 54 16.45 -7.46 4.50
CA ALA A 54 16.94 -8.83 4.32
C ALA A 54 16.21 -9.87 5.22
N ARG A 55 15.48 -9.42 6.25
CA ARG A 55 14.71 -10.26 7.18
C ARG A 55 13.20 -10.27 6.85
N GLY A 56 12.80 -9.65 5.73
CA GLY A 56 11.41 -9.52 5.33
C GLY A 56 10.62 -8.51 6.16
N LYS A 57 11.28 -7.60 6.86
CA LYS A 57 10.66 -6.57 7.69
C LYS A 57 10.59 -5.24 6.94
N VAL A 58 9.47 -4.56 7.02
CA VAL A 58 9.31 -3.22 6.45
C VAL A 58 9.72 -2.20 7.51
N ILE A 59 10.86 -1.56 7.29
CA ILE A 59 11.43 -0.56 8.21
C ILE A 59 11.24 0.82 7.62
N LEU A 60 10.68 1.73 8.41
CA LEU A 60 10.51 3.14 8.08
C LEU A 60 11.47 4.01 8.88
N HIS A 61 12.12 4.94 8.18
CA HIS A 61 12.95 5.99 8.77
C HIS A 61 12.25 7.32 8.55
N THR A 62 11.81 7.95 9.63
CA THR A 62 11.13 9.25 9.57
C THR A 62 11.81 10.29 10.44
N ARG A 63 11.64 11.55 10.07
CA ARG A 63 12.24 12.68 10.78
C ARG A 63 11.20 13.77 11.00
N GLY A 64 11.09 14.21 12.25
CA GLY A 64 10.33 15.40 12.60
C GLY A 64 11.27 16.49 13.08
N THR A 65 11.05 17.73 12.63
CA THR A 65 11.86 18.88 13.03
C THR A 65 10.95 20.01 13.47
N THR A 66 11.39 20.70 14.53
CA THR A 66 10.75 21.94 15.00
C THR A 66 11.81 22.96 15.37
N THR A 67 11.52 24.22 15.08
CA THR A 67 12.39 25.37 15.42
C THR A 67 11.57 26.34 16.24
N CYS A 68 12.08 26.71 17.43
CA CYS A 68 11.49 27.73 18.26
C CYS A 68 11.79 29.11 17.65
N ARG A 69 10.79 30.00 17.58
CA ARG A 69 10.98 31.38 17.08
C ARG A 69 11.88 32.18 18.04
N GLU A 70 12.57 33.19 17.53
CA GLU A 70 13.45 34.04 18.35
C GLU A 70 12.68 34.76 19.45
N THR A 71 11.43 35.14 19.20
CA THR A 71 10.54 35.84 20.11
C THR A 71 9.96 34.96 21.21
N ASP A 72 10.01 33.63 21.06
CA ASP A 72 9.37 32.71 21.98
C ASP A 72 10.38 32.19 23.02
N GLU A 73 9.92 31.89 24.21
CA GLU A 73 10.74 31.18 25.21
C GLU A 73 11.05 29.75 24.71
N PHE A 74 12.34 29.40 24.72
CA PHE A 74 12.77 28.09 24.28
C PHE A 74 12.49 27.06 25.36
N ASP A 75 11.56 26.13 25.07
CA ASP A 75 11.28 24.95 25.90
C ASP A 75 11.65 23.66 25.15
N TYR A 76 12.71 23.00 25.63
CA TYR A 76 13.20 21.75 25.07
C TYR A 76 12.19 20.63 25.12
N ALA A 77 11.41 20.50 26.20
CA ALA A 77 10.44 19.43 26.38
C ALA A 77 9.29 19.55 25.36
N THR A 78 8.76 20.75 25.20
CA THR A 78 7.74 21.07 24.18
C THR A 78 8.28 20.84 22.78
N GLY A 79 9.50 21.31 22.49
CA GLY A 79 10.14 21.09 21.20
C GLY A 79 10.33 19.62 20.85
N LYS A 80 10.76 18.78 21.82
CA LYS A 80 10.84 17.31 21.66
C LYS A 80 9.49 16.70 21.32
N ASN A 81 8.44 17.06 22.03
CA ASN A 81 7.10 16.52 21.80
C ASN A 81 6.60 16.86 20.39
N ILE A 82 6.79 18.10 19.95
CA ILE A 82 6.40 18.54 18.61
C ILE A 82 7.20 17.78 17.53
N ALA A 83 8.53 17.68 17.67
CA ALA A 83 9.37 16.97 16.71
C ALA A 83 9.01 15.47 16.65
N TYR A 84 8.74 14.84 17.80
CA TYR A 84 8.32 13.44 17.87
C TYR A 84 6.97 13.23 17.20
N THR A 85 5.96 14.06 17.49
CA THR A 85 4.64 13.98 16.87
C THR A 85 4.71 14.14 15.35
N LYS A 86 5.56 15.05 14.85
CA LYS A 86 5.80 15.21 13.41
C LYS A 86 6.43 13.95 12.80
N ALA A 87 7.41 13.34 13.47
CA ALA A 87 8.02 12.08 13.02
C ALA A 87 6.99 10.95 12.99
N GLN A 88 6.15 10.80 14.03
CA GLN A 88 5.07 9.82 14.08
C GLN A 88 4.05 10.01 12.95
N SER A 89 3.64 11.26 12.68
CA SER A 89 2.71 11.56 11.57
C SER A 89 3.25 11.11 10.23
N GLN A 90 4.56 11.25 10.00
CA GLN A 90 5.20 10.73 8.79
C GLN A 90 5.23 9.20 8.72
N VAL A 91 5.39 8.50 9.87
CA VAL A 91 5.29 7.03 9.91
C VAL A 91 3.92 6.57 9.43
N PHE A 92 2.85 7.17 9.96
CA PHE A 92 1.49 6.80 9.55
C PHE A 92 1.20 7.15 8.10
N ARG A 93 1.71 8.27 7.58
CA ARG A 93 1.58 8.61 6.17
C ARG A 93 2.25 7.59 5.27
N GLN A 94 3.52 7.21 5.54
CA GLN A 94 4.23 6.20 4.78
C GLN A 94 3.58 4.81 4.90
N ALA A 95 3.06 4.46 6.07
CA ALA A 95 2.30 3.24 6.26
C ALA A 95 1.02 3.22 5.38
N ALA A 96 0.29 4.33 5.34
CA ALA A 96 -0.90 4.47 4.49
C ALA A 96 -0.53 4.34 3.00
N GLU A 97 0.55 4.97 2.55
CA GLU A 97 1.05 4.86 1.16
C GLU A 97 1.34 3.39 0.79
N ILE A 98 1.96 2.61 1.70
CA ILE A 98 2.22 1.18 1.49
C ILE A 98 0.92 0.39 1.37
N TYR A 99 -0.06 0.64 2.24
CA TYR A 99 -1.35 -0.06 2.17
C TYR A 99 -2.14 0.31 0.92
N TYR A 100 -2.14 1.57 0.50
CA TYR A 100 -2.75 1.99 -0.77
C TYR A 100 -2.10 1.32 -1.97
N GLU A 101 -0.77 1.21 -1.99
CA GLU A 101 -0.06 0.53 -3.07
C GLU A 101 -0.39 -0.97 -3.13
N ILE A 102 -0.50 -1.64 -1.99
CA ILE A 102 -0.96 -3.04 -1.93
C ILE A 102 -2.40 -3.15 -2.46
N THR A 103 -3.29 -2.25 -2.04
CA THR A 103 -4.69 -2.23 -2.50
C THR A 103 -4.79 -2.05 -4.01
N ASN A 104 -4.02 -1.12 -4.58
CA ASN A 104 -4.01 -0.87 -6.02
C ASN A 104 -3.55 -2.09 -6.81
N ARG A 105 -2.54 -2.83 -6.31
CA ARG A 105 -2.05 -4.05 -6.97
C ARG A 105 -3.07 -5.19 -6.90
N VAL A 106 -3.76 -5.33 -5.77
CA VAL A 106 -4.86 -6.29 -5.62
C VAL A 106 -6.02 -5.94 -6.56
N ALA A 107 -6.38 -4.66 -6.67
CA ALA A 107 -7.45 -4.19 -7.55
C ALA A 107 -7.13 -4.49 -9.02
N HIS A 108 -5.91 -4.22 -9.47
CA HIS A 108 -5.46 -4.53 -10.82
C HIS A 108 -5.60 -6.03 -11.16
N ASP A 109 -5.23 -6.92 -10.25
CA ASP A 109 -5.39 -8.37 -10.44
C ASP A 109 -6.87 -8.79 -10.49
N LEU A 110 -7.72 -8.17 -9.64
CA LEU A 110 -9.16 -8.41 -9.66
C LEU A 110 -9.79 -7.98 -10.98
N ASP A 111 -9.39 -6.83 -11.53
CA ASP A 111 -9.85 -6.33 -12.83
C ASP A 111 -9.45 -7.31 -13.96
N ALA A 112 -8.23 -7.83 -13.93
CA ALA A 112 -7.78 -8.83 -14.90
C ALA A 112 -8.56 -10.15 -14.81
N ILE A 113 -8.89 -10.60 -13.58
CA ILE A 113 -9.71 -11.80 -13.35
C ILE A 113 -11.13 -11.56 -13.85
N SER A 114 -11.73 -10.39 -13.55
CA SER A 114 -13.07 -10.01 -14.01
C SER A 114 -13.13 -9.99 -15.54
N PHE A 115 -12.17 -9.35 -16.19
CA PHE A 115 -12.07 -9.33 -17.65
C PHE A 115 -11.99 -10.74 -18.25
N ASN A 116 -11.18 -11.64 -17.67
CA ASN A 116 -11.07 -13.02 -18.13
C ASN A 116 -12.39 -13.80 -17.96
N ALA A 117 -13.13 -13.52 -16.87
CA ALA A 117 -14.44 -14.12 -16.64
C ALA A 117 -15.45 -13.65 -17.70
N ASP A 118 -15.46 -12.37 -18.04
CA ASP A 118 -16.32 -11.80 -19.08
C ASP A 118 -16.00 -12.40 -20.46
N VAL A 119 -14.72 -12.52 -20.81
CA VAL A 119 -14.28 -13.20 -22.05
C VAL A 119 -14.76 -14.64 -22.09
N ALA A 120 -14.62 -15.37 -20.98
CA ALA A 120 -15.08 -16.76 -20.90
C ALA A 120 -16.61 -16.87 -21.05
N ALA A 121 -17.38 -15.95 -20.46
CA ALA A 121 -18.83 -15.90 -20.59
C ALA A 121 -19.28 -15.62 -22.03
N VAL A 122 -18.62 -14.68 -22.72
CA VAL A 122 -18.91 -14.39 -24.12
C VAL A 122 -18.62 -15.59 -25.02
N LYS A 123 -17.48 -16.28 -24.82
CA LYS A 123 -17.14 -17.50 -25.54
C LYS A 123 -18.13 -18.63 -25.30
N CYS A 124 -18.61 -18.78 -24.08
CA CYS A 124 -19.68 -19.75 -23.75
C CYS A 124 -20.97 -19.43 -24.50
N ASN A 125 -21.40 -18.15 -24.50
CA ASN A 125 -22.61 -17.73 -25.21
C ASN A 125 -22.49 -17.90 -26.73
N LEU A 126 -21.31 -17.66 -27.30
CA LEU A 126 -21.01 -17.96 -28.71
C LEU A 126 -21.23 -19.44 -29.00
N HIS A 127 -20.64 -20.32 -28.20
CA HIS A 127 -20.77 -21.77 -28.42
C HIS A 127 -22.22 -22.25 -28.31
N VAL A 128 -22.99 -21.72 -27.35
CA VAL A 128 -24.41 -22.00 -27.20
C VAL A 128 -25.20 -21.51 -28.42
N ALA A 129 -24.89 -20.31 -28.96
CA ALA A 129 -25.54 -19.78 -30.15
C ALA A 129 -25.28 -20.63 -31.40
N GLU A 130 -24.02 -21.11 -31.57
CA GLU A 130 -23.64 -22.01 -32.65
C GLU A 130 -24.41 -23.37 -32.56
N LEU A 131 -24.46 -23.97 -31.38
CA LEU A 131 -25.19 -25.22 -31.16
C LEU A 131 -26.70 -25.08 -31.38
N ALA A 132 -27.27 -23.91 -31.07
CA ALA A 132 -28.69 -23.60 -31.28
C ALA A 132 -29.04 -23.17 -32.71
N GLY A 133 -28.05 -23.09 -33.62
CA GLY A 133 -28.24 -22.67 -35.01
C GLY A 133 -28.59 -21.17 -35.15
N ARG A 134 -28.27 -20.34 -34.15
CA ARG A 134 -28.50 -18.88 -34.14
C ARG A 134 -27.36 -18.15 -34.85
N THR A 135 -27.28 -18.27 -36.17
CA THR A 135 -26.14 -17.81 -36.99
C THR A 135 -25.85 -16.32 -36.82
N GLU A 136 -26.87 -15.46 -36.86
CA GLU A 136 -26.67 -13.99 -36.70
C GLU A 136 -26.10 -13.61 -35.33
N VAL A 137 -26.58 -14.29 -34.26
CA VAL A 137 -26.06 -14.06 -32.90
C VAL A 137 -24.62 -14.59 -32.77
N ALA A 138 -24.33 -15.74 -33.35
CA ALA A 138 -23.00 -16.31 -33.36
C ALA A 138 -21.98 -15.42 -34.12
N GLU A 139 -22.38 -14.84 -35.24
CA GLU A 139 -21.55 -13.93 -36.03
C GLU A 139 -21.24 -12.64 -35.24
N ALA A 140 -22.25 -12.02 -34.62
CA ALA A 140 -22.07 -10.83 -33.78
C ALA A 140 -21.15 -11.10 -32.58
N LEU A 141 -21.27 -12.26 -31.94
CA LEU A 141 -20.40 -12.65 -30.82
C LEU A 141 -18.96 -12.95 -31.28
N LYS A 142 -18.77 -13.50 -32.47
CA LYS A 142 -17.42 -13.72 -33.07
C LYS A 142 -16.73 -12.40 -33.34
N GLU A 143 -17.45 -11.44 -33.89
CA GLU A 143 -16.92 -10.09 -34.10
C GLU A 143 -16.51 -9.46 -32.76
N TYR A 144 -17.35 -9.53 -31.74
CA TYR A 144 -17.03 -9.00 -30.41
C TYR A 144 -15.80 -9.67 -29.79
N VAL A 145 -15.68 -11.00 -29.87
CA VAL A 145 -14.51 -11.74 -29.39
C VAL A 145 -13.21 -11.33 -30.09
N SER A 146 -13.29 -10.89 -31.33
CA SER A 146 -12.11 -10.44 -32.10
C SER A 146 -11.55 -9.10 -31.60
N TYR A 147 -12.32 -8.32 -30.83
CA TYR A 147 -11.90 -7.05 -30.21
C TYR A 147 -11.41 -7.22 -28.76
N LEU A 148 -11.57 -8.39 -28.15
CA LEU A 148 -11.09 -8.72 -26.81
C LEU A 148 -9.69 -9.31 -26.81
#